data_cd17653d7e6ae3cda8527e1081f00348
#
_entry.id   cd17653d7e6ae3cda8527e1081f00348
#
_cell.length_a   1.000
_cell.length_b   1.000
_cell.length_c   1.000
_cell.angle_alpha   90.00
_cell.angle_beta   90.00
_cell.angle_gamma   90.00
#
_symmetry.space_group_name_H-M   'P 1'
#
loop_
_entity.id
_entity.type
_entity.pdbx_description
1 polymer ?
#
loop_
_entity_poly.entity_id
_entity_poly.type
_entity_poly.pdbx_seq_one_letter_code
_entity_poly.pdbx_strand_id
1 'polypeptide(L)'
;HTNTDITFSLKAINEYIETNGITFDESQYKNWWSQINEWRDKNCLHYEQSDETIKPQHAISRLYQLTNQKDTFVTTEVGQHQMWAAQYYKFAKPNRWITSGGLGTMGFGMPAAIGAQMANPNSLVIDIAGEASFLMNVQEIATAVQYKLPIKIFILNNEYMGMVRQWQELMHGSRYSESYVDALPDFKKLAESFNAVGVRAKNLSELDDAINEMVSVDRPVIADIWVDKKENCFPMIPSGASHSEMLLSK
;
A
#
# COMPACT_ATOMS: atom_id res chain seq x y z
N HIS A 1 27.15 -14.15 17.64
CA HIS A 1 25.94 -14.90 17.20
C HIS A 1 25.30 -15.57 18.39
N THR A 2 24.16 -15.05 18.84
CA THR A 2 23.32 -15.73 19.83
C THR A 2 22.40 -16.66 19.04
N ASN A 3 22.55 -17.97 19.22
CA ASN A 3 21.68 -18.97 18.60
C ASN A 3 20.42 -19.17 19.45
N THR A 4 19.72 -18.07 19.76
CA THR A 4 18.56 -18.04 20.66
C THR A 4 17.43 -17.25 20.03
N ASP A 5 16.21 -17.48 20.50
CA ASP A 5 15.04 -16.68 20.17
C ASP A 5 15.24 -15.20 20.50
N ILE A 6 14.85 -14.30 19.59
CA ILE A 6 15.03 -12.85 19.74
C ILE A 6 14.33 -12.33 21.00
N THR A 7 13.13 -12.83 21.31
CA THR A 7 12.36 -12.40 22.48
C THR A 7 13.11 -12.75 23.77
N PHE A 8 13.69 -13.96 23.83
CA PHE A 8 14.51 -14.38 24.97
C PHE A 8 15.76 -13.51 25.11
N SER A 9 16.46 -13.25 24.00
CA SER A 9 17.68 -12.41 24.00
C SER A 9 17.39 -10.99 24.47
N LEU A 10 16.29 -10.36 23.98
CA LEU A 10 15.91 -9.02 24.41
C LEU A 10 15.51 -8.95 25.89
N LYS A 11 14.78 -9.95 26.40
CA LYS A 11 14.46 -10.04 27.83
C LYS A 11 15.71 -10.15 28.67
N ALA A 12 16.65 -11.03 28.32
CA ALA A 12 17.90 -11.19 29.04
C ALA A 12 18.76 -9.90 29.04
N ILE A 13 18.79 -9.16 27.92
CA ILE A 13 19.46 -7.86 27.83
C ILE A 13 18.80 -6.85 28.77
N ASN A 14 17.48 -6.73 28.75
CA ASN A 14 16.75 -5.82 29.64
C ASN A 14 16.97 -6.14 31.10
N GLU A 15 16.86 -7.42 31.48
CA GLU A 15 17.15 -7.89 32.85
C GLU A 15 18.58 -7.57 33.27
N TYR A 16 19.56 -7.73 32.37
CA TYR A 16 20.96 -7.39 32.64
C TYR A 16 21.15 -5.89 32.86
N ILE A 17 20.51 -5.03 32.05
CA ILE A 17 20.54 -3.56 32.20
C ILE A 17 19.97 -3.15 33.55
N GLU A 18 18.79 -3.67 33.91
CA GLU A 18 18.10 -3.37 35.16
C GLU A 18 18.93 -3.85 36.39
N THR A 19 19.38 -5.10 36.37
CA THR A 19 20.12 -5.73 37.50
C THR A 19 21.42 -5.03 37.75
N ASN A 20 22.12 -4.53 36.74
CA ASN A 20 23.40 -3.85 36.89
C ASN A 20 23.27 -2.33 36.98
N GLY A 21 22.07 -1.78 37.04
CA GLY A 21 21.84 -0.34 37.14
C GLY A 21 22.48 0.46 36.01
N ILE A 22 22.50 -0.11 34.78
CA ILE A 22 23.12 0.54 33.63
C ILE A 22 22.24 1.73 33.24
N THR A 23 22.80 2.92 33.26
CA THR A 23 22.16 4.15 32.81
C THR A 23 22.77 4.62 31.51
N PHE A 24 21.94 5.17 30.63
CA PHE A 24 22.39 5.75 29.38
C PHE A 24 22.45 7.27 29.50
N ASP A 25 23.57 7.84 29.08
CA ASP A 25 23.75 9.28 29.02
C ASP A 25 23.17 9.79 27.71
N GLU A 26 21.99 10.41 27.79
CA GLU A 26 21.28 10.96 26.62
C GLU A 26 22.11 12.00 25.86
N SER A 27 23.06 12.65 26.52
CA SER A 27 23.94 13.65 25.89
C SER A 27 24.80 13.04 24.78
N GLN A 28 25.14 11.75 24.87
CA GLN A 28 25.94 11.03 23.87
C GLN A 28 25.18 10.86 22.53
N TYR A 29 23.84 10.87 22.57
CA TYR A 29 23.00 10.67 21.40
C TYR A 29 22.43 11.98 20.86
N LYS A 30 22.69 13.12 21.53
CA LYS A 30 22.11 14.42 21.16
C LYS A 30 22.40 14.80 19.70
N ASN A 31 23.66 14.63 19.27
CA ASN A 31 24.05 14.97 17.89
C ASN A 31 23.38 14.06 16.87
N TRP A 32 23.24 12.77 17.20
CA TRP A 32 22.54 11.81 16.35
C TRP A 32 21.04 12.12 16.24
N TRP A 33 20.40 12.46 17.35
CA TRP A 33 19.00 12.89 17.33
C TRP A 33 18.80 14.20 16.56
N SER A 34 19.73 15.14 16.63
CA SER A 34 19.69 16.36 15.84
C SER A 34 19.71 16.01 14.33
N GLN A 35 20.60 15.11 13.93
CA GLN A 35 20.67 14.66 12.54
C GLN A 35 19.38 13.94 12.08
N ILE A 36 18.82 13.08 12.95
CA ILE A 36 17.54 12.40 12.65
C ILE A 36 16.41 13.45 12.46
N ASN A 37 16.38 14.46 13.31
CA ASN A 37 15.36 15.51 13.22
C ASN A 37 15.52 16.36 11.95
N GLU A 38 16.74 16.71 11.56
CA GLU A 38 17.02 17.38 10.27
C GLU A 38 16.47 16.57 9.09
N TRP A 39 16.62 15.23 9.13
CA TRP A 39 16.08 14.36 8.08
C TRP A 39 14.55 14.29 8.12
N ARG A 40 13.94 14.26 9.30
CA ARG A 40 12.47 14.31 9.48
C ARG A 40 11.88 15.62 8.97
N ASP A 41 12.55 16.73 9.21
CA ASP A 41 12.10 18.07 8.81
C ASP A 41 12.05 18.25 7.28
N LYS A 42 12.76 17.39 6.52
CA LYS A 42 12.63 17.37 5.06
C LYS A 42 11.22 16.98 4.58
N ASN A 43 10.43 16.33 5.43
CA ASN A 43 9.06 15.93 5.14
C ASN A 43 8.90 15.25 3.75
N CYS A 44 9.78 14.30 3.44
CA CYS A 44 9.92 13.69 2.12
C CYS A 44 8.68 12.90 1.63
N LEU A 45 7.69 12.70 2.51
CA LEU A 45 6.38 12.13 2.17
C LEU A 45 5.30 13.21 1.93
N HIS A 46 5.70 14.48 1.88
CA HIS A 46 4.76 15.55 1.56
C HIS A 46 4.25 15.42 0.12
N TYR A 47 2.97 15.64 -0.09
CA TYR A 47 2.33 15.75 -1.39
C TYR A 47 1.27 16.86 -1.37
N GLU A 48 1.00 17.46 -2.51
CA GLU A 48 -0.04 18.47 -2.66
C GLU A 48 -1.24 17.84 -3.37
N GLN A 49 -2.39 17.80 -2.67
CA GLN A 49 -3.65 17.40 -3.27
C GLN A 49 -4.30 18.60 -3.96
N SER A 50 -4.59 18.44 -5.27
CA SER A 50 -5.38 19.42 -6.03
C SER A 50 -6.88 19.08 -6.00
N ASP A 51 -7.73 20.03 -6.36
CA ASP A 51 -9.18 19.80 -6.45
C ASP A 51 -9.57 19.05 -7.75
N GLU A 52 -8.65 18.95 -8.71
CA GLU A 52 -8.94 18.39 -10.05
C GLU A 52 -8.84 16.87 -10.10
N THR A 53 -7.83 16.30 -9.45
CA THR A 53 -7.53 14.87 -9.50
C THR A 53 -7.20 14.31 -8.14
N ILE A 54 -7.55 13.05 -7.90
CA ILE A 54 -7.16 12.35 -6.67
C ILE A 54 -5.69 11.96 -6.77
N LYS A 55 -4.85 12.41 -5.85
CA LYS A 55 -3.49 11.88 -5.72
C LYS A 55 -3.52 10.47 -5.11
N PRO A 56 -2.72 9.51 -5.62
CA PRO A 56 -2.66 8.17 -5.05
C PRO A 56 -2.34 8.15 -3.55
N GLN A 57 -1.43 9.03 -3.13
CA GLN A 57 -1.06 9.24 -1.72
C GLN A 57 -2.28 9.63 -0.89
N HIS A 58 -3.10 10.54 -1.43
CA HIS A 58 -4.32 11.02 -0.78
C HIS A 58 -5.36 9.90 -0.65
N ALA A 59 -5.58 9.16 -1.72
CA ALA A 59 -6.50 8.02 -1.72
C ALA A 59 -6.17 7.01 -0.61
N ILE A 60 -4.88 6.65 -0.47
CA ILE A 60 -4.44 5.72 0.58
C ILE A 60 -4.52 6.35 1.97
N SER A 61 -4.16 7.62 2.11
CA SER A 61 -4.27 8.33 3.39
C SER A 61 -5.72 8.40 3.86
N ARG A 62 -6.67 8.66 2.96
CA ARG A 62 -8.11 8.65 3.26
C ARG A 62 -8.60 7.24 3.61
N LEU A 63 -8.18 6.23 2.83
CA LEU A 63 -8.50 4.84 3.13
C LEU A 63 -8.05 4.47 4.55
N TYR A 64 -6.81 4.81 4.94
CA TYR A 64 -6.32 4.60 6.30
C TYR A 64 -7.18 5.33 7.33
N GLN A 65 -7.45 6.63 7.14
CA GLN A 65 -8.22 7.43 8.10
C GLN A 65 -9.62 6.87 8.36
N LEU A 66 -10.29 6.34 7.32
CA LEU A 66 -11.64 5.77 7.41
C LEU A 66 -11.68 4.31 7.90
N THR A 67 -10.51 3.64 7.98
CA THR A 67 -10.43 2.23 8.38
C THR A 67 -9.57 1.97 9.62
N ASN A 68 -8.83 2.94 10.14
CA ASN A 68 -7.84 2.77 11.21
C ASN A 68 -8.39 2.28 12.56
N GLN A 69 -9.71 2.40 12.77
CA GLN A 69 -10.38 1.88 13.98
C GLN A 69 -10.83 0.43 13.83
N LYS A 70 -10.66 -0.17 12.66
CA LYS A 70 -11.00 -1.56 12.38
C LYS A 70 -9.78 -2.47 12.50
N ASP A 71 -9.98 -3.74 12.84
CA ASP A 71 -8.92 -4.74 12.73
C ASP A 71 -8.74 -5.10 11.25
N THR A 72 -7.78 -4.43 10.60
CA THR A 72 -7.62 -4.46 9.15
C THR A 72 -6.36 -5.21 8.74
N PHE A 73 -6.49 -6.12 7.78
CA PHE A 73 -5.41 -6.70 7.02
C PHE A 73 -5.32 -6.02 5.65
N VAL A 74 -4.13 -5.62 5.25
CA VAL A 74 -3.88 -5.05 3.93
C VAL A 74 -3.03 -6.01 3.14
N THR A 75 -3.54 -6.45 2.00
CA THR A 75 -2.74 -7.09 0.96
C THR A 75 -2.41 -6.08 -0.12
N THR A 76 -1.37 -6.32 -0.90
CA THR A 76 -1.09 -5.47 -2.05
C THR A 76 -0.79 -6.29 -3.29
N GLU A 77 -1.23 -5.79 -4.40
CA GLU A 77 -0.66 -6.09 -5.69
C GLU A 77 0.74 -5.44 -5.82
N VAL A 78 1.44 -5.64 -6.94
CA VAL A 78 2.81 -5.13 -7.13
C VAL A 78 2.85 -4.01 -8.15
N GLY A 79 3.45 -2.88 -7.76
CA GLY A 79 3.60 -1.67 -8.55
C GLY A 79 3.70 -0.41 -7.71
N GLN A 80 3.42 0.77 -8.27
CA GLN A 80 3.42 2.05 -7.54
C GLN A 80 2.46 2.02 -6.34
N HIS A 81 1.28 1.42 -6.50
CA HIS A 81 0.28 1.28 -5.43
C HIS A 81 0.83 0.53 -4.20
N GLN A 82 1.70 -0.46 -4.39
CA GLN A 82 2.41 -1.16 -3.31
C GLN A 82 3.32 -0.20 -2.53
N MET A 83 4.08 0.63 -3.24
CA MET A 83 4.98 1.61 -2.61
C MET A 83 4.20 2.68 -1.86
N TRP A 84 3.16 3.26 -2.48
CA TRP A 84 2.30 4.23 -1.80
C TRP A 84 1.57 3.62 -0.60
N ALA A 85 1.11 2.36 -0.69
CA ALA A 85 0.51 1.69 0.44
C ALA A 85 1.51 1.53 1.61
N ALA A 86 2.77 1.17 1.33
CA ALA A 86 3.81 1.08 2.34
C ALA A 86 4.15 2.45 2.97
N GLN A 87 4.04 3.54 2.21
CA GLN A 87 4.36 4.90 2.67
C GLN A 87 3.22 5.55 3.45
N TYR A 88 1.96 5.34 3.05
CA TYR A 88 0.82 6.14 3.55
C TYR A 88 -0.21 5.34 4.34
N TYR A 89 -0.24 4.01 4.27
CA TYR A 89 -1.08 3.19 5.14
C TYR A 89 -0.29 2.77 6.40
N LYS A 90 -0.77 3.17 7.59
CA LYS A 90 -0.07 2.93 8.84
C LYS A 90 -0.57 1.65 9.53
N PHE A 91 0.34 0.91 10.16
CA PHE A 91 0.05 -0.34 10.85
C PHE A 91 0.39 -0.23 12.34
N ALA A 92 -0.60 -0.46 13.21
CA ALA A 92 -0.43 -0.48 14.66
C ALA A 92 -0.15 -1.88 15.22
N LYS A 93 -0.41 -2.93 14.43
CA LYS A 93 -0.24 -4.33 14.83
C LYS A 93 0.68 -5.06 13.86
N PRO A 94 1.48 -6.05 14.32
CA PRO A 94 2.27 -6.90 13.44
C PRO A 94 1.36 -7.79 12.57
N ASN A 95 1.93 -8.34 11.50
CA ASN A 95 1.27 -9.28 10.58
C ASN A 95 -0.03 -8.74 9.95
N ARG A 96 -0.11 -7.43 9.73
CA ARG A 96 -1.26 -6.78 9.06
C ARG A 96 -0.95 -6.33 7.63
N TRP A 97 0.31 -6.48 7.22
CA TRP A 97 0.82 -6.16 5.88
C TRP A 97 1.25 -7.43 5.16
N ILE A 98 0.60 -7.74 4.06
CA ILE A 98 0.81 -8.97 3.27
C ILE A 98 1.12 -8.58 1.83
N THR A 99 2.37 -8.73 1.43
CA THR A 99 2.84 -8.24 0.14
C THR A 99 3.93 -9.14 -0.44
N SER A 100 4.01 -9.23 -1.76
CA SER A 100 5.13 -9.87 -2.46
C SER A 100 6.30 -8.90 -2.54
N GLY A 101 7.01 -8.67 -1.42
CA GLY A 101 8.11 -7.72 -1.32
C GLY A 101 9.47 -8.26 -1.79
N GLY A 102 9.63 -9.57 -1.86
CA GLY A 102 10.87 -10.21 -2.34
C GLY A 102 10.88 -10.42 -3.84
N LEU A 103 10.02 -11.29 -4.34
CA LEU A 103 9.91 -11.60 -5.77
C LEU A 103 9.16 -10.52 -6.57
N GLY A 104 8.21 -9.83 -5.94
CA GLY A 104 7.43 -8.77 -6.62
C GLY A 104 6.44 -9.34 -7.64
N THR A 105 5.65 -10.34 -7.25
CA THR A 105 4.72 -11.03 -8.12
C THR A 105 3.44 -10.22 -8.32
N MET A 106 3.22 -9.68 -9.52
CA MET A 106 1.93 -9.10 -9.90
C MET A 106 0.86 -10.19 -9.90
N GLY A 107 -0.36 -9.85 -9.44
CA GLY A 107 -1.44 -10.82 -9.26
C GLY A 107 -1.43 -11.54 -7.90
N PHE A 108 -0.55 -11.17 -6.98
CA PHE A 108 -0.47 -11.77 -5.64
C PHE A 108 -1.54 -11.26 -4.67
N GLY A 109 -1.90 -9.99 -4.75
CA GLY A 109 -2.63 -9.28 -3.69
C GLY A 109 -4.03 -9.81 -3.46
N MET A 110 -4.85 -9.95 -4.49
CA MET A 110 -6.22 -10.41 -4.36
C MET A 110 -6.32 -11.89 -3.91
N PRO A 111 -5.57 -12.87 -4.46
CA PRO A 111 -5.53 -14.23 -3.91
C PRO A 111 -5.08 -14.27 -2.44
N ALA A 112 -4.12 -13.43 -2.06
CA ALA A 112 -3.67 -13.30 -0.67
C ALA A 112 -4.78 -12.71 0.24
N ALA A 113 -5.59 -11.76 -0.27
CA ALA A 113 -6.74 -11.23 0.44
C ALA A 113 -7.79 -12.31 0.73
N ILE A 114 -8.06 -13.20 -0.24
CA ILE A 114 -8.94 -14.35 -0.05
C ILE A 114 -8.43 -15.23 1.10
N GLY A 115 -7.14 -15.59 1.08
CA GLY A 115 -6.52 -16.37 2.16
C GLY A 115 -6.58 -15.67 3.52
N ALA A 116 -6.28 -14.37 3.55
CA ALA A 116 -6.35 -13.57 4.77
C ALA A 116 -7.77 -13.50 5.35
N GLN A 117 -8.78 -13.33 4.49
CA GLN A 117 -10.19 -13.27 4.92
C GLN A 117 -10.70 -14.63 5.43
N MET A 118 -10.29 -15.73 4.79
CA MET A 118 -10.60 -17.07 5.27
C MET A 118 -10.03 -17.33 6.68
N ALA A 119 -8.81 -16.88 6.92
CA ALA A 119 -8.15 -17.03 8.21
C ALA A 119 -8.66 -16.06 9.29
N ASN A 120 -9.21 -14.92 8.88
CA ASN A 120 -9.67 -13.84 9.78
C ASN A 120 -11.06 -13.35 9.38
N PRO A 121 -12.12 -14.16 9.60
CA PRO A 121 -13.46 -13.89 9.06
C PRO A 121 -14.12 -12.62 9.61
N ASN A 122 -13.70 -12.15 10.78
CA ASN A 122 -14.27 -10.97 11.44
C ASN A 122 -13.44 -9.67 11.19
N SER A 123 -12.33 -9.77 10.47
CA SER A 123 -11.48 -8.62 10.18
C SER A 123 -11.83 -8.01 8.83
N LEU A 124 -11.53 -6.73 8.68
CA LEU A 124 -11.57 -6.07 7.38
C LEU A 124 -10.33 -6.47 6.57
N VAL A 125 -10.51 -6.96 5.35
CA VAL A 125 -9.39 -7.29 4.46
C VAL A 125 -9.48 -6.42 3.22
N ILE A 126 -8.41 -5.68 2.95
CA ILE A 126 -8.32 -4.75 1.82
C ILE A 126 -7.12 -5.14 0.96
N ASP A 127 -7.35 -5.36 -0.33
CA ASP A 127 -6.30 -5.44 -1.33
C ASP A 127 -6.10 -4.08 -2.00
N ILE A 128 -4.92 -3.49 -1.86
CA ILE A 128 -4.55 -2.25 -2.56
C ILE A 128 -3.88 -2.65 -3.87
N ALA A 129 -4.54 -2.34 -4.96
CA ALA A 129 -4.21 -2.85 -6.29
C ALA A 129 -3.95 -1.73 -7.30
N GLY A 130 -3.20 -2.07 -8.34
CA GLY A 130 -3.21 -1.38 -9.61
C GLY A 130 -4.01 -2.19 -10.62
N GLU A 131 -4.59 -1.54 -11.63
CA GLU A 131 -5.50 -2.17 -12.57
C GLU A 131 -4.89 -3.33 -13.33
N ALA A 132 -3.67 -3.18 -13.83
CA ALA A 132 -3.00 -4.21 -14.60
C ALA A 132 -2.62 -5.43 -13.75
N SER A 133 -2.17 -5.19 -12.53
CA SER A 133 -1.78 -6.25 -11.58
C SER A 133 -3.00 -7.04 -11.11
N PHE A 134 -4.09 -6.36 -10.78
CA PHE A 134 -5.37 -6.96 -10.40
C PHE A 134 -5.93 -7.88 -11.51
N LEU A 135 -5.83 -7.44 -12.78
CA LEU A 135 -6.34 -8.23 -13.92
C LEU A 135 -5.60 -9.56 -14.12
N MET A 136 -4.40 -9.73 -13.57
CA MET A 136 -3.63 -10.98 -13.74
C MET A 136 -4.27 -12.19 -13.07
N ASN A 137 -5.07 -11.97 -12.00
CA ASN A 137 -5.79 -13.03 -11.29
C ASN A 137 -7.27 -12.68 -11.06
N VAL A 138 -7.85 -11.89 -11.94
CA VAL A 138 -9.23 -11.39 -11.84
C VAL A 138 -10.27 -12.51 -11.66
N GLN A 139 -10.02 -13.70 -12.22
CA GLN A 139 -10.88 -14.88 -12.12
C GLN A 139 -11.12 -15.34 -10.67
N GLU A 140 -10.22 -15.02 -9.74
CA GLU A 140 -10.34 -15.39 -8.33
C GLU A 140 -11.44 -14.63 -7.58
N ILE A 141 -12.03 -13.59 -8.18
CA ILE A 141 -13.27 -12.98 -7.67
C ILE A 141 -14.37 -14.05 -7.55
N ALA A 142 -14.43 -15.01 -8.49
CA ALA A 142 -15.39 -16.11 -8.42
C ALA A 142 -15.24 -16.92 -7.13
N THR A 143 -14.00 -17.16 -6.69
CA THR A 143 -13.69 -17.80 -5.41
C THR A 143 -14.20 -16.98 -4.23
N ALA A 144 -13.92 -15.66 -4.21
CA ALA A 144 -14.38 -14.78 -3.16
C ALA A 144 -15.92 -14.74 -3.05
N VAL A 145 -16.61 -14.67 -4.19
CA VAL A 145 -18.08 -14.69 -4.25
C VAL A 145 -18.64 -16.04 -3.80
N GLN A 146 -18.06 -17.15 -4.29
CA GLN A 146 -18.48 -18.51 -3.94
C GLN A 146 -18.46 -18.76 -2.42
N TYR A 147 -17.40 -18.29 -1.77
CA TYR A 147 -17.21 -18.47 -0.33
C TYR A 147 -17.72 -17.29 0.52
N LYS A 148 -18.39 -16.31 -0.11
CA LYS A 148 -18.96 -15.12 0.55
C LYS A 148 -17.94 -14.36 1.38
N LEU A 149 -16.73 -14.17 0.84
CA LEU A 149 -15.64 -13.48 1.52
C LEU A 149 -15.76 -11.98 1.24
N PRO A 150 -15.99 -11.12 2.23
CA PRO A 150 -16.24 -9.69 2.02
C PRO A 150 -14.94 -8.88 1.80
N ILE A 151 -14.02 -9.40 1.00
CA ILE A 151 -12.77 -8.70 0.65
C ILE A 151 -13.05 -7.41 -0.10
N LYS A 152 -12.17 -6.42 0.07
CA LYS A 152 -12.24 -5.10 -0.55
C LYS A 152 -11.05 -4.91 -1.48
N ILE A 153 -11.30 -4.79 -2.77
CA ILE A 153 -10.26 -4.52 -3.75
C ILE A 153 -10.30 -3.02 -4.05
N PHE A 154 -9.25 -2.30 -3.63
CA PHE A 154 -9.10 -0.86 -3.78
C PHE A 154 -8.11 -0.57 -4.91
N ILE A 155 -8.63 -0.34 -6.13
CA ILE A 155 -7.81 -0.13 -7.33
C ILE A 155 -7.45 1.34 -7.44
N LEU A 156 -6.16 1.66 -7.41
CA LEU A 156 -5.62 2.96 -7.80
C LEU A 156 -5.45 2.97 -9.33
N ASN A 157 -6.50 3.39 -10.02
CA ASN A 157 -6.58 3.35 -11.48
C ASN A 157 -5.94 4.60 -12.09
N ASN A 158 -4.73 4.47 -12.62
CA ASN A 158 -4.01 5.52 -13.33
C ASN A 158 -3.85 5.24 -14.84
N GLU A 159 -4.46 4.18 -15.35
CA GLU A 159 -4.39 3.72 -16.74
C GLU A 159 -2.95 3.42 -17.21
N TYR A 160 -2.04 3.14 -16.29
CA TYR A 160 -0.66 2.80 -16.59
C TYR A 160 -0.17 1.60 -15.81
N MET A 161 0.73 0.85 -16.39
CA MET A 161 1.69 0.07 -15.61
C MET A 161 2.65 1.06 -14.95
N GLY A 162 2.19 1.65 -13.84
CA GLY A 162 2.71 2.90 -13.31
C GLY A 162 4.18 2.87 -12.95
N MET A 163 4.70 1.76 -12.39
CA MET A 163 6.13 1.63 -12.07
C MET A 163 6.97 1.54 -13.36
N VAL A 164 6.49 0.85 -14.40
CA VAL A 164 7.15 0.80 -15.71
C VAL A 164 7.22 2.21 -16.31
N ARG A 165 6.10 2.94 -16.29
CA ARG A 165 6.07 4.34 -16.75
C ARG A 165 7.07 5.22 -15.98
N GLN A 166 7.12 5.12 -14.65
CA GLN A 166 8.02 5.88 -13.80
C GLN A 166 9.50 5.63 -14.16
N TRP A 167 9.89 4.37 -14.37
CA TRP A 167 11.22 4.00 -14.82
C TRP A 167 11.54 4.58 -16.20
N GLN A 168 10.58 4.51 -17.14
CA GLN A 168 10.73 5.10 -18.46
C GLN A 168 10.92 6.62 -18.39
N GLU A 169 10.19 7.28 -17.48
CA GLU A 169 10.31 8.71 -17.26
C GLU A 169 11.68 9.09 -16.66
N LEU A 170 12.03 8.48 -15.54
CA LEU A 170 13.20 8.91 -14.76
C LEU A 170 14.54 8.40 -15.32
N MET A 171 14.55 7.17 -15.86
CA MET A 171 15.79 6.48 -16.25
C MET A 171 15.98 6.37 -17.76
N HIS A 172 14.92 6.54 -18.54
CA HIS A 172 14.98 6.34 -20.00
C HIS A 172 14.55 7.57 -20.79
N GLY A 173 14.69 8.78 -20.23
CA GLY A 173 14.45 10.06 -20.91
C GLY A 173 13.03 10.18 -21.44
N SER A 174 12.03 9.71 -20.67
CA SER A 174 10.61 9.75 -21.02
C SER A 174 10.27 9.04 -22.35
N ARG A 175 11.04 8.01 -22.69
CA ARG A 175 10.73 7.16 -23.85
C ARG A 175 9.74 6.08 -23.44
N TYR A 176 8.47 6.44 -23.45
CA TYR A 176 7.35 5.55 -23.07
C TYR A 176 7.12 4.50 -24.15
N SER A 177 6.97 3.25 -23.74
CA SER A 177 6.66 2.12 -24.62
C SER A 177 5.83 1.09 -23.84
N GLU A 178 4.64 0.77 -24.36
CA GLU A 178 3.74 -0.28 -23.86
C GLU A 178 3.44 -0.23 -22.35
N SER A 179 3.49 0.96 -21.76
CA SER A 179 3.16 1.16 -20.32
C SER A 179 1.78 1.77 -20.09
N TYR A 180 1.16 2.35 -21.14
CA TYR A 180 -0.20 2.87 -21.11
C TYR A 180 -1.21 1.78 -21.46
N VAL A 181 -2.33 1.76 -20.75
CA VAL A 181 -3.40 0.77 -20.94
C VAL A 181 -4.71 1.53 -21.19
N ASP A 182 -5.10 1.68 -22.45
CA ASP A 182 -6.32 2.38 -22.87
C ASP A 182 -7.55 1.47 -23.01
N ALA A 183 -7.34 0.16 -23.04
CA ALA A 183 -8.39 -0.86 -23.20
C ALA A 183 -8.76 -1.56 -21.87
N LEU A 184 -8.83 -0.79 -20.78
CA LEU A 184 -9.24 -1.32 -19.48
C LEU A 184 -10.74 -1.66 -19.47
N PRO A 185 -11.13 -2.74 -18.76
CA PRO A 185 -12.54 -3.02 -18.51
C PRO A 185 -13.16 -1.95 -17.62
N ASP A 186 -14.47 -1.78 -17.73
CA ASP A 186 -15.21 -1.06 -16.69
C ASP A 186 -15.25 -1.93 -15.42
N PHE A 187 -14.44 -1.59 -14.42
CA PHE A 187 -14.27 -2.38 -13.20
C PHE A 187 -15.56 -2.48 -12.36
N LYS A 188 -16.47 -1.49 -12.46
CA LYS A 188 -17.77 -1.57 -11.82
C LYS A 188 -18.63 -2.65 -12.47
N LYS A 189 -18.74 -2.65 -13.80
CA LYS A 189 -19.47 -3.70 -14.54
C LYS A 189 -18.79 -5.06 -14.40
N LEU A 190 -17.47 -5.09 -14.33
CA LEU A 190 -16.72 -6.32 -14.10
C LEU A 190 -17.08 -6.94 -12.74
N ALA A 191 -17.14 -6.15 -11.68
CA ALA A 191 -17.60 -6.60 -10.36
C ALA A 191 -19.02 -7.19 -10.43
N GLU A 192 -19.95 -6.47 -11.06
CA GLU A 192 -21.34 -6.88 -11.24
C GLU A 192 -21.45 -8.21 -12.02
N SER A 193 -20.62 -8.43 -13.04
CA SER A 193 -20.60 -9.67 -13.84
C SER A 193 -20.19 -10.90 -13.02
N PHE A 194 -19.39 -10.71 -11.96
CA PHE A 194 -19.05 -11.75 -10.97
C PHE A 194 -20.03 -11.83 -9.80
N ASN A 195 -21.13 -11.07 -9.77
CA ASN A 195 -22.02 -10.90 -8.62
C ASN A 195 -21.31 -10.30 -7.38
N ALA A 196 -20.24 -9.58 -7.56
CA ALA A 196 -19.63 -8.70 -6.57
C ALA A 196 -20.25 -7.30 -6.63
N VAL A 197 -19.80 -6.38 -5.77
CA VAL A 197 -20.25 -4.99 -5.79
C VAL A 197 -19.19 -4.10 -6.43
N GLY A 198 -19.58 -3.23 -7.34
CA GLY A 198 -18.69 -2.25 -7.97
C GLY A 198 -18.95 -0.84 -7.46
N VAL A 199 -17.90 -0.20 -6.94
CA VAL A 199 -17.90 1.19 -6.48
C VAL A 199 -16.91 1.98 -7.32
N ARG A 200 -17.10 3.29 -7.48
CA ARG A 200 -16.18 4.14 -8.25
C ARG A 200 -16.09 5.54 -7.66
N ALA A 201 -14.89 6.11 -7.66
CA ALA A 201 -14.63 7.52 -7.46
C ALA A 201 -13.76 8.06 -8.58
N LYS A 202 -14.18 9.15 -9.24
CA LYS A 202 -13.45 9.80 -10.33
C LYS A 202 -12.84 11.13 -9.92
N ASN A 203 -13.29 11.68 -8.82
CA ASN A 203 -12.87 12.98 -8.29
C ASN A 203 -12.86 12.96 -6.77
N LEU A 204 -12.28 13.99 -6.20
CA LEU A 204 -12.05 14.09 -4.77
C LEU A 204 -13.34 14.04 -3.94
N SER A 205 -14.43 14.65 -4.43
CA SER A 205 -15.69 14.71 -3.70
C SER A 205 -16.40 13.34 -3.59
N GLU A 206 -16.08 12.40 -4.46
CA GLU A 206 -16.64 11.04 -4.46
C GLU A 206 -15.83 10.05 -3.63
N LEU A 207 -14.57 10.39 -3.25
CA LEU A 207 -13.62 9.44 -2.68
C LEU A 207 -14.08 8.86 -1.34
N ASP A 208 -14.48 9.72 -0.41
CA ASP A 208 -14.87 9.30 0.94
C ASP A 208 -16.14 8.46 0.92
N ASP A 209 -17.12 8.84 0.09
CA ASP A 209 -18.37 8.10 -0.07
C ASP A 209 -18.10 6.72 -0.67
N ALA A 210 -17.23 6.64 -1.68
CA ALA A 210 -16.82 5.37 -2.28
C ALA A 210 -16.10 4.45 -1.27
N ILE A 211 -15.22 4.97 -0.44
CA ILE A 211 -14.54 4.19 0.61
C ILE A 211 -15.57 3.71 1.66
N ASN A 212 -16.46 4.58 2.11
CA ASN A 212 -17.49 4.24 3.10
C ASN A 212 -18.45 3.18 2.56
N GLU A 213 -18.91 3.31 1.32
CA GLU A 213 -19.72 2.31 0.64
C GLU A 213 -18.97 0.96 0.57
N MET A 214 -17.74 0.97 0.06
CA MET A 214 -16.90 -0.22 -0.02
C MET A 214 -16.79 -0.96 1.32
N VAL A 215 -16.55 -0.24 2.40
CA VAL A 215 -16.33 -0.81 3.74
C VAL A 215 -17.63 -1.29 4.39
N SER A 216 -18.78 -0.69 4.06
CA SER A 216 -20.08 -1.02 4.65
C SER A 216 -20.71 -2.30 4.10
N VAL A 217 -20.35 -2.71 2.89
CA VAL A 217 -20.95 -3.84 2.18
C VAL A 217 -20.35 -5.17 2.66
N ASP A 218 -21.18 -6.11 3.10
CA ASP A 218 -20.76 -7.47 3.52
C ASP A 218 -20.73 -8.44 2.33
N ARG A 219 -19.98 -8.07 1.29
CA ARG A 219 -19.75 -8.83 0.04
C ARG A 219 -18.40 -8.43 -0.55
N PRO A 220 -17.84 -9.21 -1.49
CA PRO A 220 -16.70 -8.75 -2.27
C PRO A 220 -17.00 -7.44 -2.98
N VAL A 221 -16.10 -6.46 -2.88
CA VAL A 221 -16.23 -5.14 -3.52
C VAL A 221 -15.01 -4.84 -4.35
N ILE A 222 -15.22 -4.31 -5.56
CA ILE A 222 -14.18 -3.68 -6.37
C ILE A 222 -14.44 -2.18 -6.37
N ALA A 223 -13.53 -1.41 -5.79
CA ALA A 223 -13.55 0.04 -5.79
C ALA A 223 -12.53 0.57 -6.82
N ASP A 224 -13.05 1.14 -7.90
CA ASP A 224 -12.28 1.74 -9.00
C ASP A 224 -12.03 3.23 -8.70
N ILE A 225 -10.86 3.54 -8.18
CA ILE A 225 -10.49 4.89 -7.77
C ILE A 225 -9.57 5.51 -8.82
N TRP A 226 -10.08 6.47 -9.58
CA TRP A 226 -9.32 7.16 -10.61
C TRP A 226 -8.35 8.15 -9.97
N VAL A 227 -7.07 7.97 -10.23
CA VAL A 227 -6.01 8.78 -9.64
C VAL A 227 -5.15 9.44 -10.71
N ASP A 228 -4.31 10.40 -10.27
CA ASP A 228 -3.38 11.10 -11.17
C ASP A 228 -2.51 10.10 -11.94
N LYS A 229 -2.60 10.18 -13.28
CA LYS A 229 -1.92 9.27 -14.21
C LYS A 229 -0.39 9.43 -14.22
N LYS A 230 0.11 10.61 -13.85
CA LYS A 230 1.53 10.96 -13.98
C LYS A 230 2.27 11.00 -12.65
N GLU A 231 1.58 10.72 -11.55
CA GLU A 231 2.21 10.73 -10.24
C GLU A 231 3.33 9.69 -10.15
N ASN A 232 4.43 10.07 -9.48
CA ASN A 232 5.57 9.22 -9.22
C ASN A 232 5.70 8.88 -7.74
N CYS A 233 6.26 7.70 -7.45
CA CYS A 233 6.58 7.32 -6.08
C CYS A 233 7.90 7.95 -5.65
N PHE A 234 7.85 8.81 -4.65
CA PHE A 234 9.01 9.33 -3.95
C PHE A 234 8.76 9.24 -2.43
N PRO A 235 9.82 9.10 -1.60
CA PRO A 235 11.20 8.80 -1.99
C PRO A 235 11.39 7.44 -2.65
N MET A 236 12.40 7.31 -3.49
CA MET A 236 12.73 6.07 -4.19
C MET A 236 14.25 5.89 -4.26
N ILE A 237 14.72 4.65 -4.07
CA ILE A 237 16.14 4.29 -4.28
C ILE A 237 16.25 3.66 -5.67
N PRO A 238 17.01 4.26 -6.62
CA PRO A 238 17.24 3.65 -7.92
C PRO A 238 17.97 2.31 -7.79
N SER A 239 17.73 1.39 -8.72
CA SER A 239 18.40 0.09 -8.72
C SER A 239 19.94 0.27 -8.76
N GLY A 240 20.62 -0.39 -7.84
CA GLY A 240 22.08 -0.31 -7.68
C GLY A 240 22.58 0.89 -6.89
N ALA A 241 21.71 1.83 -6.51
CA ALA A 241 22.09 2.95 -5.66
C ALA A 241 22.06 2.60 -4.16
N SER A 242 22.76 3.37 -3.34
CA SER A 242 22.74 3.27 -1.89
C SER A 242 21.56 4.05 -1.29
N HIS A 243 21.27 3.81 0.00
CA HIS A 243 20.23 4.56 0.73
C HIS A 243 20.54 6.08 0.81
N SER A 244 21.81 6.46 0.75
CA SER A 244 22.23 7.87 0.72
C SER A 244 21.99 8.56 -0.63
N GLU A 245 21.68 7.78 -1.67
CA GLU A 245 21.41 8.26 -3.04
C GLU A 245 19.93 8.23 -3.39
N MET A 246 19.08 8.24 -2.36
CA MET A 246 17.63 8.24 -2.49
C MET A 246 17.14 9.49 -3.23
N LEU A 247 16.31 9.28 -4.25
CA LEU A 247 15.59 10.35 -4.93
C LEU A 247 14.40 10.79 -4.07
N LEU A 248 14.35 12.05 -3.69
CA LEU A 248 13.27 12.62 -2.86
C LEU A 248 12.15 13.25 -3.68
N SER A 249 12.47 13.69 -4.90
CA SER A 249 11.56 14.29 -5.88
C SER A 249 12.12 14.10 -7.29
N LYS A 250 11.35 14.53 -8.30
CA LYS A 250 11.80 14.61 -9.69
C LYS A 250 12.82 15.74 -9.87
#